data_cdebf85e4b57ac1e11b91a8e945c00db
#
_entry.id   cdebf85e4b57ac1e11b91a8e945c00db
#
_cell.length_a   1.000
_cell.length_b   1.000
_cell.length_c   1.000
_cell.angle_alpha   90.00
_cell.angle_beta   90.00
_cell.angle_gamma   90.00
#
_symmetry.space_group_name_H-M   'P 1'
#
loop_
_entity.id
_entity.type
_entity.pdbx_description
1 polymer ?
#
loop_
_entity_poly.entity_id
_entity_poly.type
_entity_poly.pdbx_seq_one_letter_code
_entity_poly.pdbx_strand_id
1 'polypeptide(L)'
;MNEIESLKVELNKLRSEKAAFQTQSKLLENFASLARSSEKEKMLPAMLQTTLDLSADLTDAEKGSLFLLSRNGVVTDSILTRSDATPEQRSRLIGSVLDKGLAGWVRRNRQIGLITDTSDDDRWLDLPNQPYTVGSALAVPILRGENLLGILTLLHARPEHFNTESAELMQMTAVHIGSALENTRLYTKLDESYRSLEQAKAKIEAYSKALDEEMEKGKKIQLDFLPSQIPYLSGWDIAFYFHPAKQVSGDFYDAFALPGDRLGLVIADVCDKGIGSALFMALFRSLIRVFSGQISLRGLSVPGSETDSEVLTAIDLNQSLRAVSLTNDYIAQEHGHEGMFATLFFGVLDPATGEIAYINGGHEPLFIVNASGVKASLQAAGPVIGMMSGAKFKIQFTRLEPGDILIGYTDGVTEALSPENKLFTKKRFLQLLEQPASSASGLIEHIKADLIEHVKSAPQFDDITMIAVHRKP
;
A
#
# COMPACT_ATOMS: atom_id res chain seq x y z
N MET A 1 -31.60 48.60 52.63
CA MET A 1 -32.19 47.32 52.25
C MET A 1 -31.55 46.75 50.96
N ASN A 2 -31.15 47.60 50.04
CA ASN A 2 -30.57 47.11 48.71
C ASN A 2 -29.18 46.41 48.78
N GLU A 3 -28.30 46.81 49.70
CA GLU A 3 -26.90 46.31 49.70
C GLU A 3 -26.79 44.89 50.27
N ILE A 4 -27.59 44.58 51.31
CA ILE A 4 -27.65 43.22 51.89
C ILE A 4 -28.26 42.20 50.86
N GLU A 5 -29.23 42.63 50.10
CA GLU A 5 -29.88 41.79 49.06
C GLU A 5 -28.96 41.55 47.90
N SER A 6 -28.19 42.56 47.47
CA SER A 6 -27.15 42.43 46.43
C SER A 6 -26.04 41.48 46.89
N LEU A 7 -25.54 41.59 48.10
CA LEU A 7 -24.53 40.69 48.69
C LEU A 7 -25.01 39.24 48.81
N LYS A 8 -26.30 39.03 49.11
CA LYS A 8 -26.89 37.67 49.14
C LYS A 8 -26.93 37.04 47.74
N VAL A 9 -27.31 37.82 46.74
CA VAL A 9 -27.34 37.36 45.35
C VAL A 9 -25.93 36.99 44.86
N GLU A 10 -24.95 37.83 45.18
CA GLU A 10 -23.55 37.57 44.81
C GLU A 10 -22.97 36.36 45.57
N LEU A 11 -23.30 36.17 46.83
CA LEU A 11 -22.90 35.02 47.62
C LEU A 11 -23.51 33.71 47.05
N ASN A 12 -24.77 33.71 46.66
CA ASN A 12 -25.43 32.57 46.08
C ASN A 12 -24.82 32.23 44.70
N LYS A 13 -24.52 33.24 43.89
CA LYS A 13 -23.81 33.03 42.62
C LYS A 13 -22.44 32.39 42.81
N LEU A 14 -21.63 32.87 43.74
CA LEU A 14 -20.32 32.32 44.07
C LEU A 14 -20.42 30.88 44.61
N ARG A 15 -21.46 30.55 45.38
CA ARG A 15 -21.71 29.18 45.86
C ARG A 15 -22.04 28.23 44.68
N SER A 16 -22.89 28.67 43.77
CA SER A 16 -23.25 27.89 42.56
C SER A 16 -22.04 27.68 41.66
N GLU A 17 -21.22 28.71 41.40
CA GLU A 17 -19.98 28.60 40.63
C GLU A 17 -19.00 27.61 41.29
N LYS A 18 -18.82 27.65 42.60
CA LYS A 18 -17.98 26.73 43.36
C LYS A 18 -18.47 25.28 43.24
N ALA A 19 -19.79 25.06 43.40
CA ALA A 19 -20.37 23.73 43.29
C ALA A 19 -20.23 23.16 41.86
N ALA A 20 -20.48 23.96 40.82
CA ALA A 20 -20.27 23.59 39.44
C ALA A 20 -18.80 23.22 39.13
N PHE A 21 -17.84 24.02 39.67
CA PHE A 21 -16.41 23.72 39.53
C PHE A 21 -15.99 22.43 40.24
N GLN A 22 -16.51 22.19 41.46
CA GLN A 22 -16.25 20.94 42.19
C GLN A 22 -16.78 19.72 41.43
N THR A 23 -17.95 19.82 40.81
CA THR A 23 -18.53 18.76 39.98
C THR A 23 -17.68 18.51 38.75
N GLN A 24 -17.22 19.57 38.09
CA GLN A 24 -16.31 19.45 36.96
C GLN A 24 -15.01 18.72 37.34
N SER A 25 -14.39 19.10 38.48
CA SER A 25 -13.17 18.44 38.94
C SER A 25 -13.40 16.96 39.23
N LYS A 26 -14.48 16.58 39.91
CA LYS A 26 -14.82 15.17 40.14
C LYS A 26 -15.08 14.38 38.85
N LEU A 27 -15.79 14.99 37.90
CA LEU A 27 -16.03 14.35 36.59
C LEU A 27 -14.74 14.13 35.81
N LEU A 28 -13.82 15.11 35.83
CA LEU A 28 -12.51 15.01 35.19
C LEU A 28 -11.60 13.97 35.87
N GLU A 29 -11.58 13.90 37.20
CA GLU A 29 -10.83 12.89 37.94
C GLU A 29 -11.33 11.48 37.64
N ASN A 30 -12.65 11.28 37.65
CA ASN A 30 -13.26 9.99 37.30
C ASN A 30 -12.97 9.61 35.84
N PHE A 31 -13.09 10.58 34.93
CA PHE A 31 -12.70 10.38 33.52
C PHE A 31 -11.24 9.96 33.40
N ALA A 32 -10.30 10.65 34.04
CA ALA A 32 -8.88 10.32 34.01
C ALA A 32 -8.56 8.94 34.61
N SER A 33 -9.33 8.53 35.63
CA SER A 33 -9.23 7.19 36.23
C SER A 33 -9.73 6.10 35.26
N LEU A 34 -10.92 6.29 34.70
CA LEU A 34 -11.52 5.36 33.75
C LEU A 34 -10.71 5.23 32.42
N ALA A 35 -10.17 6.35 31.94
CA ALA A 35 -9.31 6.35 30.75
C ALA A 35 -8.01 5.54 30.91
N ARG A 36 -7.53 5.38 32.16
CA ARG A 36 -6.36 4.55 32.51
C ARG A 36 -6.69 3.10 32.77
N SER A 37 -7.98 2.76 32.95
CA SER A 37 -8.41 1.39 33.18
C SER A 37 -8.44 0.59 31.86
N SER A 38 -8.24 -0.72 31.94
CA SER A 38 -8.36 -1.63 30.81
C SER A 38 -9.83 -1.87 30.36
N GLU A 39 -10.81 -1.41 31.14
CA GLU A 39 -12.26 -1.61 30.89
C GLU A 39 -12.89 -0.42 30.15
N LYS A 40 -12.32 -0.05 29.02
CA LYS A 40 -12.76 1.13 28.24
C LYS A 40 -14.22 1.03 27.74
N GLU A 41 -14.72 -0.17 27.53
CA GLU A 41 -16.12 -0.41 27.10
C GLU A 41 -17.13 0.03 28.17
N LYS A 42 -16.75 0.06 29.45
CA LYS A 42 -17.59 0.50 30.55
C LYS A 42 -17.46 2.00 30.87
N MET A 43 -16.62 2.72 30.12
CA MET A 43 -16.30 4.11 30.43
C MET A 43 -17.53 5.03 30.30
N LEU A 44 -18.31 4.91 29.24
CA LEU A 44 -19.51 5.73 29.05
C LEU A 44 -20.61 5.43 30.06
N PRO A 45 -21.00 4.16 30.31
CA PRO A 45 -21.96 3.84 31.39
C PRO A 45 -21.52 4.33 32.75
N ALA A 46 -20.25 4.16 33.11
CA ALA A 46 -19.73 4.64 34.40
C ALA A 46 -19.78 6.17 34.52
N MET A 47 -19.45 6.91 33.45
CA MET A 47 -19.59 8.37 33.40
C MET A 47 -21.03 8.82 33.55
N LEU A 48 -21.99 8.14 32.91
CA LEU A 48 -23.42 8.47 33.03
C LEU A 48 -23.90 8.28 34.47
N GLN A 49 -23.50 7.16 35.11
CA GLN A 49 -23.85 6.90 36.52
C GLN A 49 -23.26 7.97 37.45
N THR A 50 -21.97 8.24 37.33
CA THR A 50 -21.31 9.29 38.12
C THR A 50 -21.97 10.66 37.94
N THR A 51 -22.36 10.98 36.71
CA THR A 51 -23.06 12.23 36.39
C THR A 51 -24.39 12.32 37.11
N LEU A 52 -25.18 11.23 37.10
CA LEU A 52 -26.47 11.17 37.74
C LEU A 52 -26.34 11.29 39.26
N ASP A 53 -25.40 10.53 39.84
CA ASP A 53 -25.17 10.52 41.29
C ASP A 53 -24.72 11.90 41.81
N LEU A 54 -23.74 12.53 41.14
CA LEU A 54 -23.28 13.87 41.48
C LEU A 54 -24.38 14.93 41.36
N SER A 55 -25.24 14.81 40.34
CA SER A 55 -26.36 15.74 40.16
C SER A 55 -27.44 15.57 41.24
N ALA A 56 -27.70 14.32 41.64
CA ALA A 56 -28.61 14.03 42.75
C ALA A 56 -28.06 14.55 44.06
N ASP A 57 -26.78 14.32 44.37
CA ASP A 57 -26.11 14.83 45.58
C ASP A 57 -26.15 16.36 45.66
N LEU A 58 -25.93 17.07 44.55
CA LEU A 58 -25.91 18.53 44.50
C LEU A 58 -27.29 19.16 44.76
N THR A 59 -28.36 18.45 44.47
CA THR A 59 -29.71 18.98 44.51
C THR A 59 -30.57 18.28 45.56
N ASP A 60 -29.99 17.35 46.34
CA ASP A 60 -30.71 16.48 47.28
C ASP A 60 -31.91 15.78 46.62
N ALA A 61 -31.73 15.32 45.37
CA ALA A 61 -32.74 14.63 44.62
C ALA A 61 -32.86 13.16 45.05
N GLU A 62 -34.08 12.67 45.26
CA GLU A 62 -34.31 11.28 45.68
C GLU A 62 -34.15 10.29 44.49
N LYS A 63 -34.45 10.76 43.30
CA LYS A 63 -34.40 9.92 42.07
C LYS A 63 -34.01 10.76 40.86
N GLY A 64 -33.48 10.07 39.84
CA GLY A 64 -33.15 10.74 38.60
C GLY A 64 -33.05 9.81 37.41
N SER A 65 -32.95 10.40 36.24
CA SER A 65 -32.67 9.72 34.99
C SER A 65 -31.79 10.57 34.10
N LEU A 66 -30.93 9.92 33.33
CA LEU A 66 -30.09 10.56 32.33
C LEU A 66 -30.27 9.83 31.01
N PHE A 67 -30.70 10.54 29.97
CA PHE A 67 -30.83 10.03 28.60
C PHE A 67 -29.77 10.68 27.75
N LEU A 68 -28.99 9.87 27.03
CA LEU A 68 -28.14 10.36 25.93
C LEU A 68 -28.88 10.27 24.61
N LEU A 69 -28.66 11.28 23.78
CA LEU A 69 -29.31 11.43 22.50
C LEU A 69 -28.28 11.44 21.36
N SER A 70 -28.61 10.76 20.26
CA SER A 70 -27.90 10.92 18.99
C SER A 70 -28.22 12.31 18.38
N ARG A 71 -27.46 12.70 17.35
CA ARG A 71 -27.77 13.93 16.58
C ARG A 71 -29.19 13.96 16.01
N ASN A 72 -29.77 12.78 15.73
CA ASN A 72 -31.14 12.65 15.23
C ASN A 72 -32.19 12.58 16.38
N GLY A 73 -31.77 12.81 17.62
CA GLY A 73 -32.66 12.81 18.78
C GLY A 73 -33.14 11.42 19.24
N VAL A 74 -32.50 10.35 18.78
CA VAL A 74 -32.78 8.98 19.26
C VAL A 74 -31.96 8.70 20.50
N VAL A 75 -32.55 8.07 21.52
CA VAL A 75 -31.84 7.65 22.74
C VAL A 75 -30.79 6.59 22.37
N THR A 76 -29.53 6.87 22.67
CA THR A 76 -28.42 5.93 22.48
C THR A 76 -28.11 5.18 23.77
N ASP A 77 -28.25 5.84 24.92
CA ASP A 77 -27.97 5.28 26.22
C ASP A 77 -28.90 5.90 27.28
N SER A 78 -29.18 5.17 28.36
CA SER A 78 -30.01 5.66 29.43
C SER A 78 -29.61 5.07 30.79
N ILE A 79 -29.58 5.90 31.81
CA ILE A 79 -29.49 5.47 33.22
C ILE A 79 -30.72 5.98 33.97
N LEU A 80 -31.31 5.07 34.74
CA LEU A 80 -32.46 5.32 35.57
C LEU A 80 -32.13 4.81 36.99
N THR A 81 -32.46 5.56 38.01
CA THR A 81 -32.35 5.10 39.43
C THR A 81 -33.38 3.98 39.75
N ARG A 82 -34.18 3.54 38.81
CA ARG A 82 -35.10 2.40 38.92
C ARG A 82 -34.45 1.12 38.38
N SER A 83 -34.26 0.12 39.26
CA SER A 83 -33.60 -1.15 38.92
C SER A 83 -34.57 -2.26 38.48
N ASP A 84 -35.87 -2.16 38.71
CA ASP A 84 -36.81 -3.32 38.67
C ASP A 84 -37.60 -3.45 37.36
N ALA A 85 -37.40 -2.60 36.36
CA ALA A 85 -38.12 -2.67 35.08
C ALA A 85 -37.44 -3.59 34.07
N THR A 86 -38.23 -4.45 33.36
CA THR A 86 -37.70 -5.22 32.22
C THR A 86 -37.23 -4.30 31.08
N PRO A 87 -36.33 -4.76 30.18
CA PRO A 87 -35.87 -3.94 29.05
C PRO A 87 -37.01 -3.37 28.20
N GLU A 88 -38.08 -4.14 28.00
CA GLU A 88 -39.27 -3.70 27.23
C GLU A 88 -40.09 -2.64 27.96
N GLN A 89 -40.27 -2.80 29.28
CA GLN A 89 -40.96 -1.81 30.11
C GLN A 89 -40.14 -0.52 30.16
N ARG A 90 -38.81 -0.64 30.27
CA ARG A 90 -37.88 0.49 30.23
C ARG A 90 -37.95 1.27 28.89
N SER A 91 -38.00 0.56 27.76
CA SER A 91 -38.10 1.18 26.44
C SER A 91 -39.38 1.94 26.23
N ARG A 92 -40.53 1.38 26.66
CA ARG A 92 -41.86 2.04 26.61
C ARG A 92 -41.92 3.28 27.52
N LEU A 93 -41.36 3.18 28.73
CA LEU A 93 -41.29 4.30 29.68
C LEU A 93 -40.51 5.46 29.12
N ILE A 94 -39.32 5.16 28.55
CA ILE A 94 -38.45 6.17 27.93
C ILE A 94 -39.16 6.86 26.77
N GLY A 95 -39.83 6.12 25.89
CA GLY A 95 -40.61 6.68 24.81
C GLY A 95 -41.70 7.63 25.28
N SER A 96 -42.50 7.22 26.26
CA SER A 96 -43.60 8.05 26.81
C SER A 96 -43.09 9.34 27.47
N VAL A 97 -42.03 9.25 28.27
CA VAL A 97 -41.41 10.40 28.97
C VAL A 97 -40.80 11.39 28.03
N LEU A 98 -40.15 10.91 26.95
CA LEU A 98 -39.54 11.75 25.93
C LEU A 98 -40.52 12.34 24.93
N ASP A 99 -41.70 11.77 24.78
CA ASP A 99 -42.71 12.29 23.86
C ASP A 99 -43.64 13.28 24.54
N LYS A 100 -44.15 12.97 25.73
CA LYS A 100 -45.25 13.71 26.41
C LYS A 100 -44.87 14.32 27.75
N GLY A 101 -43.83 13.80 28.43
CA GLY A 101 -43.44 14.28 29.76
C GLY A 101 -42.50 15.50 29.76
N LEU A 102 -42.03 15.87 30.96
CA LEU A 102 -41.12 17.00 31.20
C LEU A 102 -39.83 16.88 30.38
N ALA A 103 -39.22 15.67 30.28
CA ALA A 103 -38.02 15.46 29.45
C ALA A 103 -38.32 15.69 27.97
N GLY A 104 -39.51 15.34 27.49
CA GLY A 104 -39.95 15.64 26.13
C GLY A 104 -40.11 17.13 25.86
N TRP A 105 -40.62 17.86 26.84
CA TRP A 105 -40.70 19.32 26.78
C TRP A 105 -39.29 19.93 26.65
N VAL A 106 -38.36 19.53 27.51
CA VAL A 106 -36.92 19.95 27.46
C VAL A 106 -36.29 19.61 26.13
N ARG A 107 -36.57 18.42 25.57
CA ARG A 107 -36.09 18.02 24.26
C ARG A 107 -36.50 18.97 23.13
N ARG A 108 -37.78 19.39 23.15
CA ARG A 108 -38.34 20.31 22.13
C ARG A 108 -37.87 21.75 22.30
N ASN A 109 -37.89 22.25 23.56
CA ASN A 109 -37.63 23.66 23.85
C ASN A 109 -36.15 23.96 24.14
N ARG A 110 -35.34 22.96 24.45
CA ARG A 110 -33.91 23.10 24.83
C ARG A 110 -33.69 24.06 26.00
N GLN A 111 -34.69 24.14 26.85
CA GLN A 111 -34.69 24.96 28.07
C GLN A 111 -34.90 24.09 29.29
N ILE A 112 -34.47 24.59 30.44
CA ILE A 112 -34.71 23.91 31.75
C ILE A 112 -36.22 23.83 31.98
N GLY A 113 -36.67 22.64 32.35
CA GLY A 113 -38.02 22.39 32.81
C GLY A 113 -38.00 22.26 34.34
N LEU A 114 -38.47 23.29 35.04
CA LEU A 114 -38.71 23.29 36.49
C LEU A 114 -40.20 23.11 36.73
N ILE A 115 -40.56 22.12 37.55
CA ILE A 115 -41.92 21.88 38.09
C ILE A 115 -41.80 21.92 39.59
N THR A 116 -42.36 22.93 40.22
CA THR A 116 -42.36 23.09 41.69
C THR A 116 -43.45 22.25 42.37
N ASP A 117 -44.58 22.03 41.71
CA ASP A 117 -45.63 21.10 42.12
C ASP A 117 -46.17 20.33 40.92
N THR A 118 -46.04 18.99 40.99
CA THR A 118 -46.44 18.10 39.88
C THR A 118 -47.96 17.92 39.78
N SER A 119 -48.72 18.29 40.78
CA SER A 119 -50.17 18.20 40.79
C SER A 119 -50.84 19.29 39.93
N ASP A 120 -50.16 20.36 39.62
CA ASP A 120 -50.70 21.54 38.92
C ASP A 120 -49.91 21.95 37.66
N ASP A 121 -49.11 21.00 37.06
CA ASP A 121 -48.31 21.29 35.89
C ASP A 121 -48.55 20.28 34.76
N ASP A 122 -49.13 20.73 33.65
CA ASP A 122 -49.48 19.93 32.46
C ASP A 122 -48.26 19.25 31.78
N ARG A 123 -47.05 19.66 32.06
CA ARG A 123 -45.82 19.04 31.57
C ARG A 123 -45.46 17.75 32.35
N TRP A 124 -46.08 17.53 33.49
CA TRP A 124 -45.91 16.31 34.27
C TRP A 124 -46.75 15.18 33.65
N LEU A 125 -46.17 14.00 33.54
CA LEU A 125 -46.84 12.80 33.05
C LEU A 125 -46.91 11.78 34.17
N ASP A 126 -48.12 11.55 34.70
CA ASP A 126 -48.38 10.46 35.65
C ASP A 126 -48.28 9.09 34.93
N LEU A 127 -47.33 8.29 35.40
CA LEU A 127 -47.11 6.98 34.82
C LEU A 127 -47.91 5.90 35.59
N PRO A 128 -48.63 5.00 34.94
CA PRO A 128 -49.34 3.90 35.59
C PRO A 128 -48.32 3.04 36.37
N ASN A 129 -48.70 2.65 37.60
CA ASN A 129 -47.89 1.86 38.51
C ASN A 129 -46.59 2.52 38.96
N GLN A 130 -46.59 3.84 39.14
CA GLN A 130 -45.46 4.56 39.70
C GLN A 130 -45.33 4.24 41.18
N PRO A 131 -44.22 3.60 41.65
CA PRO A 131 -44.12 3.11 43.05
C PRO A 131 -43.76 4.21 44.06
N TYR A 132 -43.70 5.45 43.66
CA TYR A 132 -43.43 6.61 44.51
C TYR A 132 -44.15 7.84 43.98
N THR A 133 -44.46 8.74 44.90
CA THR A 133 -45.06 10.02 44.59
C THR A 133 -43.93 11.00 44.21
N VAL A 134 -44.14 11.83 43.20
CA VAL A 134 -43.23 12.96 42.86
C VAL A 134 -43.99 14.22 43.13
N GLY A 135 -43.44 15.08 43.97
CA GLY A 135 -43.99 16.40 44.30
C GLY A 135 -43.35 17.53 43.49
N SER A 136 -42.09 17.40 43.14
CA SER A 136 -41.38 18.37 42.30
C SER A 136 -40.40 17.69 41.37
N ALA A 137 -40.11 18.31 40.23
CA ALA A 137 -39.21 17.79 39.18
C ALA A 137 -38.36 18.88 38.53
N LEU A 138 -37.12 18.53 38.20
CA LEU A 138 -36.19 19.39 37.48
C LEU A 138 -35.60 18.63 36.29
N ALA A 139 -35.81 19.09 35.08
CA ALA A 139 -35.21 18.50 33.90
C ALA A 139 -34.30 19.50 33.19
N VAL A 140 -33.07 19.09 32.91
CA VAL A 140 -31.99 19.96 32.42
C VAL A 140 -31.45 19.42 31.10
N PRO A 141 -31.41 20.25 30.04
CA PRO A 141 -30.79 19.90 28.81
C PRO A 141 -29.26 19.91 28.94
N ILE A 142 -28.59 18.84 28.54
CA ILE A 142 -27.14 18.78 28.41
C ILE A 142 -26.78 19.17 27.00
N LEU A 143 -26.29 20.39 26.84
CA LEU A 143 -26.01 21.01 25.53
C LEU A 143 -24.50 21.12 25.28
N ARG A 144 -24.13 21.02 24.00
CA ARG A 144 -22.81 21.42 23.51
C ARG A 144 -23.01 22.30 22.27
N GLY A 145 -22.86 23.62 22.44
CA GLY A 145 -23.35 24.56 21.44
C GLY A 145 -24.86 24.37 21.20
N GLU A 146 -25.27 24.18 19.98
CA GLU A 146 -26.69 23.92 19.64
C GLU A 146 -27.09 22.44 19.74
N ASN A 147 -26.15 21.53 19.95
CA ASN A 147 -26.43 20.10 19.96
C ASN A 147 -26.90 19.65 21.36
N LEU A 148 -28.06 19.02 21.41
CA LEU A 148 -28.58 18.39 22.61
C LEU A 148 -27.94 16.98 22.73
N LEU A 149 -27.04 16.81 23.70
CA LEU A 149 -26.34 15.56 23.95
C LEU A 149 -27.16 14.63 24.85
N GLY A 150 -27.95 15.20 25.74
CA GLY A 150 -28.74 14.41 26.67
C GLY A 150 -29.71 15.28 27.50
N ILE A 151 -30.51 14.59 28.31
CA ILE A 151 -31.46 15.21 29.24
C ILE A 151 -31.27 14.53 30.57
N LEU A 152 -30.99 15.32 31.59
CA LEU A 152 -30.96 14.90 32.97
C LEU A 152 -32.27 15.29 33.62
N THR A 153 -32.96 14.36 34.31
CA THR A 153 -34.18 14.63 35.06
C THR A 153 -33.96 14.20 36.52
N LEU A 154 -34.28 15.08 37.44
CA LEU A 154 -34.17 14.90 38.87
C LEU A 154 -35.57 15.03 39.49
N LEU A 155 -35.90 14.17 40.47
CA LEU A 155 -37.22 14.02 41.07
C LEU A 155 -37.11 14.03 42.60
N HIS A 156 -38.10 14.65 43.25
CA HIS A 156 -38.23 14.62 44.69
C HIS A 156 -39.71 14.49 45.13
N ALA A 157 -39.96 13.81 46.26
CA ALA A 157 -41.31 13.54 46.73
C ALA A 157 -42.02 14.80 47.30
N ARG A 158 -41.26 15.78 47.75
CA ARG A 158 -41.83 17.01 48.32
C ARG A 158 -42.07 18.04 47.20
N PRO A 159 -43.25 18.70 47.18
CA PRO A 159 -43.46 19.92 46.40
C PRO A 159 -42.49 21.03 46.85
N GLU A 160 -42.20 21.95 45.94
CA GLU A 160 -41.31 23.11 46.15
C GLU A 160 -39.87 22.79 46.57
N HIS A 161 -39.45 21.51 46.46
CA HIS A 161 -38.09 21.12 46.76
C HIS A 161 -37.12 21.70 45.70
N PHE A 162 -37.41 21.53 44.42
CA PHE A 162 -36.67 22.19 43.36
C PHE A 162 -37.23 23.60 43.14
N ASN A 163 -36.34 24.58 43.09
CA ASN A 163 -36.61 25.97 42.90
C ASN A 163 -35.69 26.61 41.86
N THR A 164 -35.77 27.90 41.65
CA THR A 164 -34.95 28.64 40.69
C THR A 164 -33.45 28.50 40.98
N GLU A 165 -33.04 28.45 42.24
CA GLU A 165 -31.63 28.26 42.63
C GLU A 165 -31.11 26.88 42.21
N SER A 166 -31.91 25.82 42.45
CA SER A 166 -31.59 24.45 41.96
C SER A 166 -31.47 24.40 40.43
N ALA A 167 -32.36 25.12 39.73
CA ALA A 167 -32.34 25.17 38.25
C ALA A 167 -31.08 25.88 37.72
N GLU A 168 -30.71 27.04 38.31
CA GLU A 168 -29.48 27.79 37.92
C GLU A 168 -28.21 26.95 38.20
N LEU A 169 -28.12 26.32 39.38
CA LEU A 169 -27.01 25.43 39.72
C LEU A 169 -26.84 24.31 38.68
N MET A 170 -27.94 23.65 38.37
CA MET A 170 -27.92 22.56 37.40
C MET A 170 -27.67 23.01 35.98
N GLN A 171 -28.09 24.23 35.60
CA GLN A 171 -27.75 24.80 34.29
C GLN A 171 -26.24 24.99 34.11
N MET A 172 -25.60 25.56 35.11
CA MET A 172 -24.14 25.74 35.13
C MET A 172 -23.42 24.39 35.09
N THR A 173 -23.89 23.43 35.86
CA THR A 173 -23.32 22.08 35.95
C THR A 173 -23.50 21.32 34.65
N ALA A 174 -24.63 21.46 33.95
CA ALA A 174 -24.93 20.77 32.70
C ALA A 174 -23.94 21.10 31.58
N VAL A 175 -23.37 22.30 31.54
CA VAL A 175 -22.32 22.67 30.55
C VAL A 175 -21.07 21.81 30.76
N HIS A 176 -20.65 21.58 31.99
CA HIS A 176 -19.50 20.77 32.33
C HIS A 176 -19.76 19.29 32.10
N ILE A 177 -20.96 18.81 32.41
CA ILE A 177 -21.43 17.46 32.12
C ILE A 177 -21.37 17.20 30.59
N GLY A 178 -21.89 18.15 29.78
CA GLY A 178 -21.88 18.04 28.33
C GLY A 178 -20.46 17.91 27.78
N SER A 179 -19.53 18.69 28.29
CA SER A 179 -18.12 18.61 27.92
C SER A 179 -17.48 17.27 28.29
N ALA A 180 -17.74 16.76 29.49
CA ALA A 180 -17.20 15.49 29.96
C ALA A 180 -17.75 14.29 29.14
N LEU A 181 -19.06 14.28 28.88
CA LEU A 181 -19.71 13.23 28.09
C LEU A 181 -19.22 13.21 26.64
N GLU A 182 -19.07 14.37 26.02
CA GLU A 182 -18.54 14.45 24.65
C GLU A 182 -17.09 13.97 24.58
N ASN A 183 -16.25 14.41 25.51
CA ASN A 183 -14.87 13.95 25.59
C ASN A 183 -14.81 12.42 25.72
N THR A 184 -15.60 11.84 26.63
CA THR A 184 -15.69 10.38 26.79
C THR A 184 -16.04 9.69 25.47
N ARG A 185 -17.05 10.19 24.76
CA ARG A 185 -17.48 9.64 23.47
C ARG A 185 -16.40 9.75 22.40
N LEU A 186 -15.71 10.88 22.34
CA LEU A 186 -14.61 11.09 21.39
C LEU A 186 -13.43 10.16 21.66
N TYR A 187 -13.07 9.98 22.93
CA TYR A 187 -12.00 9.05 23.30
C TYR A 187 -12.33 7.61 22.99
N THR A 188 -13.57 7.16 23.24
CA THR A 188 -14.00 5.80 22.86
C THR A 188 -13.86 5.58 21.36
N LYS A 189 -14.38 6.51 20.55
CA LYS A 189 -14.24 6.44 19.09
C LYS A 189 -12.79 6.48 18.61
N LEU A 190 -11.95 7.28 19.26
CA LEU A 190 -10.53 7.36 18.90
C LEU A 190 -9.83 6.02 19.20
N ASP A 191 -10.10 5.40 20.35
CA ASP A 191 -9.53 4.10 20.71
C ASP A 191 -9.96 2.98 19.74
N GLU A 192 -11.25 2.93 19.37
CA GLU A 192 -11.77 1.99 18.38
C GLU A 192 -11.08 2.18 17.01
N SER A 193 -10.95 3.42 16.56
CA SER A 193 -10.28 3.74 15.30
C SER A 193 -8.80 3.39 15.34
N TYR A 194 -8.12 3.63 16.46
CA TYR A 194 -6.72 3.29 16.65
C TYR A 194 -6.50 1.78 16.58
N ARG A 195 -7.33 1.00 17.29
CA ARG A 195 -7.25 -0.48 17.25
C ARG A 195 -7.49 -1.03 15.83
N SER A 196 -8.48 -0.47 15.12
CA SER A 196 -8.75 -0.85 13.73
C SER A 196 -7.56 -0.55 12.81
N LEU A 197 -6.92 0.61 13.01
CA LEU A 197 -5.73 0.99 12.24
C LEU A 197 -4.54 0.06 12.52
N GLU A 198 -4.28 -0.30 13.78
CA GLU A 198 -3.22 -1.23 14.14
C GLU A 198 -3.44 -2.63 13.52
N GLN A 199 -4.68 -3.12 13.57
CA GLN A 199 -5.03 -4.39 12.93
C GLN A 199 -4.85 -4.35 11.40
N ALA A 200 -5.25 -3.25 10.75
CA ALA A 200 -5.06 -3.06 9.32
C ALA A 200 -3.57 -2.99 8.96
N LYS A 201 -2.77 -2.25 9.75
CA LYS A 201 -1.32 -2.16 9.57
C LYS A 201 -0.65 -3.52 9.68
N ALA A 202 -0.95 -4.29 10.73
CA ALA A 202 -0.38 -5.64 10.90
C ALA A 202 -0.74 -6.59 9.75
N LYS A 203 -1.97 -6.50 9.19
CA LYS A 203 -2.34 -7.27 8.00
C LYS A 203 -1.56 -6.87 6.76
N ILE A 204 -1.38 -5.55 6.52
CA ILE A 204 -0.61 -5.05 5.38
C ILE A 204 0.84 -5.53 5.47
N GLU A 205 1.47 -5.44 6.65
CA GLU A 205 2.84 -5.90 6.87
C GLU A 205 2.98 -7.42 6.61
N ALA A 206 2.01 -8.22 7.06
CA ALA A 206 1.99 -9.65 6.80
C ALA A 206 1.84 -9.99 5.31
N TYR A 207 0.95 -9.29 4.59
CA TYR A 207 0.79 -9.46 3.14
C TYR A 207 2.02 -8.99 2.36
N SER A 208 2.62 -7.87 2.73
CA SER A 208 3.87 -7.38 2.10
C SER A 208 4.97 -8.41 2.23
N LYS A 209 5.18 -8.96 3.43
CA LYS A 209 6.20 -9.99 3.66
C LYS A 209 5.95 -11.26 2.84
N ALA A 210 4.70 -11.74 2.80
CA ALA A 210 4.35 -12.91 2.00
C ALA A 210 4.58 -12.69 0.49
N LEU A 211 4.26 -11.47 0.00
CA LEU A 211 4.51 -11.10 -1.40
C LEU A 211 6.02 -11.04 -1.71
N ASP A 212 6.83 -10.48 -0.81
CA ASP A 212 8.28 -10.43 -0.97
C ASP A 212 8.89 -11.85 -1.03
N GLU A 213 8.41 -12.77 -0.18
CA GLU A 213 8.83 -14.18 -0.20
C GLU A 213 8.46 -14.88 -1.52
N GLU A 214 7.28 -14.61 -2.09
CA GLU A 214 6.88 -15.17 -3.40
C GLU A 214 7.69 -14.54 -4.54
N MET A 215 7.97 -13.24 -4.48
CA MET A 215 8.84 -12.57 -5.46
C MET A 215 10.27 -13.11 -5.45
N GLU A 216 10.84 -13.39 -4.28
CA GLU A 216 12.17 -14.00 -4.18
C GLU A 216 12.22 -15.43 -4.77
N LYS A 217 11.12 -16.19 -4.65
CA LYS A 217 11.03 -17.50 -5.36
C LYS A 217 10.98 -17.30 -6.87
N GLY A 218 10.19 -16.32 -7.35
CA GLY A 218 10.13 -15.97 -8.78
C GLY A 218 11.49 -15.57 -9.33
N LYS A 219 12.25 -14.75 -8.60
CA LYS A 219 13.62 -14.37 -8.94
C LYS A 219 14.55 -15.58 -9.10
N LYS A 220 14.51 -16.52 -8.16
CA LYS A 220 15.33 -17.75 -8.24
C LYS A 220 15.00 -18.56 -9.49
N ILE A 221 13.71 -18.74 -9.78
CA ILE A 221 13.26 -19.45 -10.99
C ILE A 221 13.76 -18.71 -12.23
N GLN A 222 13.66 -17.38 -12.27
CA GLN A 222 14.12 -16.59 -13.40
C GLN A 222 15.64 -16.70 -13.62
N LEU A 223 16.43 -16.66 -12.54
CA LEU A 223 17.87 -16.84 -12.64
C LEU A 223 18.27 -18.22 -13.21
N ASP A 224 17.45 -19.25 -12.97
CA ASP A 224 17.67 -20.59 -13.56
C ASP A 224 17.42 -20.62 -15.08
N PHE A 225 16.69 -19.64 -15.64
CA PHE A 225 16.60 -19.48 -17.09
C PHE A 225 17.88 -18.87 -17.69
N LEU A 226 18.64 -18.08 -16.96
CA LEU A 226 19.91 -17.53 -17.46
C LEU A 226 20.97 -18.64 -17.54
N PRO A 227 21.97 -18.51 -18.43
CA PRO A 227 22.97 -19.54 -18.59
C PRO A 227 23.80 -19.72 -17.32
N SER A 228 23.69 -20.90 -16.70
CA SER A 228 24.51 -21.29 -15.54
C SER A 228 25.95 -21.64 -15.92
N GLN A 229 26.18 -22.02 -17.18
CA GLN A 229 27.48 -22.34 -17.74
C GLN A 229 27.59 -21.74 -19.14
N ILE A 230 28.71 -21.07 -19.38
CA ILE A 230 29.08 -20.55 -20.69
C ILE A 230 29.81 -21.67 -21.44
N PRO A 231 29.47 -21.97 -22.72
CA PRO A 231 30.24 -22.93 -23.50
C PRO A 231 31.72 -22.53 -23.56
N TYR A 232 32.58 -23.45 -23.16
CA TYR A 232 34.03 -23.22 -23.26
C TYR A 232 34.48 -23.24 -24.73
N LEU A 233 35.09 -22.16 -25.17
CA LEU A 233 35.66 -22.03 -26.53
C LEU A 233 37.15 -21.67 -26.40
N SER A 234 38.01 -22.53 -26.98
CA SER A 234 39.46 -22.26 -27.00
C SER A 234 39.75 -20.98 -27.80
N GLY A 235 40.55 -20.09 -27.26
CA GLY A 235 40.87 -18.81 -27.90
C GLY A 235 39.84 -17.71 -27.68
N TRP A 236 38.81 -17.96 -26.91
CA TRP A 236 37.75 -16.98 -26.62
C TRP A 236 37.61 -16.73 -25.11
N ASP A 237 37.12 -15.54 -24.74
CA ASP A 237 36.74 -15.16 -23.39
C ASP A 237 35.37 -14.45 -23.44
N ILE A 238 34.40 -14.98 -22.68
CA ILE A 238 33.01 -14.47 -22.68
C ILE A 238 32.65 -14.10 -21.26
N ALA A 239 32.11 -12.90 -21.07
CA ALA A 239 31.70 -12.41 -19.77
C ALA A 239 30.31 -11.74 -19.85
N PHE A 240 29.58 -11.81 -18.74
CA PHE A 240 28.28 -11.19 -18.58
C PHE A 240 28.23 -10.38 -17.29
N TYR A 241 27.38 -9.37 -17.30
CA TYR A 241 26.93 -8.69 -16.10
C TYR A 241 25.42 -8.55 -16.17
N PHE A 242 24.74 -8.89 -15.08
CA PHE A 242 23.30 -8.81 -14.95
C PHE A 242 22.93 -8.30 -13.57
N HIS A 243 22.19 -7.20 -13.52
CA HIS A 243 21.75 -6.59 -12.29
C HIS A 243 20.32 -6.07 -12.44
N PRO A 244 19.31 -6.82 -11.96
CA PRO A 244 17.91 -6.43 -12.09
C PRO A 244 17.58 -5.24 -11.17
N ALA A 245 16.72 -4.33 -11.64
CA ALA A 245 16.23 -3.19 -10.88
C ALA A 245 15.16 -3.58 -9.85
N LYS A 246 14.41 -4.62 -10.15
CA LYS A 246 13.38 -5.21 -9.26
C LYS A 246 13.75 -6.66 -8.92
N GLN A 247 12.85 -7.33 -8.22
CA GLN A 247 13.05 -8.76 -7.90
C GLN A 247 13.16 -9.63 -9.15
N VAL A 248 12.43 -9.30 -10.21
CA VAL A 248 12.48 -9.97 -11.52
C VAL A 248 12.68 -8.94 -12.63
N SER A 249 13.28 -9.36 -13.75
CA SER A 249 13.79 -8.53 -14.83
C SER A 249 13.15 -8.88 -16.17
N GLY A 250 12.99 -7.87 -17.05
CA GLY A 250 12.70 -8.05 -18.47
C GLY A 250 13.92 -8.40 -19.29
N ASP A 251 15.09 -7.96 -18.86
CA ASP A 251 16.35 -8.20 -19.51
C ASP A 251 16.78 -9.67 -19.48
N PHE A 252 17.46 -10.11 -20.52
CA PHE A 252 18.20 -11.36 -20.49
C PHE A 252 19.40 -11.36 -21.45
N TYR A 253 20.34 -12.21 -21.12
CA TYR A 253 21.45 -12.59 -21.99
C TYR A 253 21.52 -14.09 -22.13
N ASP A 254 22.13 -14.56 -23.22
CA ASP A 254 22.34 -15.98 -23.44
C ASP A 254 23.58 -16.26 -24.29
N ALA A 255 24.25 -17.39 -24.02
CA ALA A 255 25.27 -17.95 -24.86
C ALA A 255 25.14 -19.47 -24.87
N PHE A 256 24.95 -20.04 -26.05
CA PHE A 256 24.68 -21.46 -26.18
C PHE A 256 25.26 -22.06 -27.47
N ALA A 257 25.62 -23.33 -27.38
CA ALA A 257 26.13 -24.05 -28.54
C ALA A 257 25.04 -24.25 -29.60
N LEU A 258 25.42 -24.06 -30.86
CA LEU A 258 24.63 -24.31 -32.05
C LEU A 258 25.28 -25.41 -32.85
N PRO A 259 24.52 -26.09 -33.77
CA PRO A 259 25.09 -27.06 -34.71
C PRO A 259 26.22 -26.47 -35.53
N GLY A 260 27.22 -27.30 -35.86
CA GLY A 260 28.39 -26.89 -36.62
C GLY A 260 29.43 -26.12 -35.83
N ASP A 261 29.58 -26.42 -34.52
CA ASP A 261 30.52 -25.82 -33.57
C ASP A 261 30.40 -24.30 -33.47
N ARG A 262 29.21 -23.77 -33.71
CA ARG A 262 28.90 -22.35 -33.60
C ARG A 262 28.37 -21.99 -32.25
N LEU A 263 28.43 -20.68 -31.92
CA LEU A 263 27.90 -20.12 -30.68
C LEU A 263 26.80 -19.13 -30.97
N GLY A 264 25.61 -19.34 -30.39
CA GLY A 264 24.55 -18.34 -30.30
C GLY A 264 24.83 -17.36 -29.20
N LEU A 265 24.73 -16.06 -29.47
CA LEU A 265 24.89 -14.96 -28.53
C LEU A 265 23.62 -14.12 -28.54
N VAL A 266 23.01 -13.91 -27.38
CA VAL A 266 21.79 -13.11 -27.22
C VAL A 266 21.96 -12.07 -26.15
N ILE A 267 21.48 -10.86 -26.41
CA ILE A 267 21.15 -9.86 -25.41
C ILE A 267 19.83 -9.20 -25.81
N ALA A 268 18.92 -9.05 -24.87
CA ALA A 268 17.59 -8.56 -25.14
C ALA A 268 16.99 -7.87 -23.90
N ASP A 269 16.07 -6.97 -24.16
CA ASP A 269 15.28 -6.26 -23.19
C ASP A 269 13.80 -6.32 -23.60
N VAL A 270 12.97 -6.89 -22.72
CA VAL A 270 11.51 -6.98 -22.87
C VAL A 270 10.87 -5.73 -22.27
N CYS A 271 10.04 -5.07 -23.05
CA CYS A 271 9.31 -3.89 -22.62
C CYS A 271 8.57 -4.12 -21.30
N ASP A 272 8.35 -3.01 -20.55
CA ASP A 272 7.74 -3.02 -19.22
C ASP A 272 8.62 -3.68 -18.14
N LYS A 273 8.17 -3.69 -16.88
CA LYS A 273 8.94 -4.15 -15.72
C LYS A 273 8.09 -4.97 -14.76
N GLY A 274 8.65 -6.03 -14.25
CA GLY A 274 8.03 -6.87 -13.23
C GLY A 274 7.65 -8.25 -13.77
N ILE A 275 6.58 -8.85 -13.22
CA ILE A 275 6.25 -10.26 -13.50
C ILE A 275 5.94 -10.48 -14.98
N GLY A 276 5.22 -9.56 -15.63
CA GLY A 276 4.86 -9.66 -17.04
C GLY A 276 6.09 -9.77 -17.93
N SER A 277 6.99 -8.78 -17.87
CA SER A 277 8.24 -8.77 -18.64
C SER A 277 9.13 -9.98 -18.34
N ALA A 278 9.19 -10.41 -17.07
CA ALA A 278 9.95 -11.59 -16.66
C ALA A 278 9.42 -12.90 -17.27
N LEU A 279 8.11 -13.08 -17.39
CA LEU A 279 7.48 -14.23 -18.05
C LEU A 279 7.75 -14.21 -19.57
N PHE A 280 7.60 -13.05 -20.20
CA PHE A 280 7.91 -12.88 -21.61
C PHE A 280 9.40 -13.06 -21.89
N MET A 281 10.29 -12.62 -21.01
CA MET A 281 11.73 -12.92 -21.11
C MET A 281 11.99 -14.42 -21.23
N ALA A 282 11.41 -15.22 -20.32
CA ALA A 282 11.56 -16.66 -20.35
C ALA A 282 11.00 -17.28 -21.64
N LEU A 283 9.88 -16.73 -22.14
CA LEU A 283 9.27 -17.16 -23.40
C LEU A 283 10.15 -16.80 -24.61
N PHE A 284 10.56 -15.53 -24.75
CA PHE A 284 11.46 -15.08 -25.83
C PHE A 284 12.73 -15.93 -25.88
N ARG A 285 13.41 -16.08 -24.74
CA ARG A 285 14.63 -16.88 -24.66
C ARG A 285 14.41 -18.34 -25.07
N SER A 286 13.34 -18.95 -24.59
CA SER A 286 13.02 -20.35 -24.92
C SER A 286 12.74 -20.53 -26.41
N LEU A 287 11.96 -19.64 -27.01
CA LEU A 287 11.65 -19.69 -28.46
C LEU A 287 12.91 -19.49 -29.29
N ILE A 288 13.78 -18.55 -28.97
CA ILE A 288 15.06 -18.34 -29.68
C ILE A 288 15.88 -19.62 -29.63
N ARG A 289 16.03 -20.27 -28.47
CA ARG A 289 16.79 -21.53 -28.37
C ARG A 289 16.18 -22.67 -29.15
N VAL A 290 14.86 -22.85 -29.07
CA VAL A 290 14.16 -23.93 -29.83
C VAL A 290 14.29 -23.73 -31.34
N PHE A 291 13.95 -22.52 -31.81
CA PHE A 291 13.93 -22.25 -33.24
C PHE A 291 15.32 -22.11 -33.87
N SER A 292 16.35 -21.80 -33.09
CA SER A 292 17.74 -21.77 -33.57
C SER A 292 18.38 -23.16 -33.76
N GLY A 293 17.68 -24.23 -33.36
CA GLY A 293 18.15 -25.59 -33.48
C GLY A 293 19.04 -26.07 -32.34
N GLN A 294 19.14 -25.35 -31.22
CA GLN A 294 19.88 -25.80 -30.05
C GLN A 294 19.25 -27.06 -29.42
N ILE A 295 17.91 -27.13 -29.39
CA ILE A 295 17.20 -28.29 -28.89
C ILE A 295 16.90 -29.23 -30.05
N SER A 296 17.71 -30.28 -30.21
CA SER A 296 17.37 -31.36 -31.11
C SER A 296 16.15 -32.08 -30.54
N LEU A 297 15.05 -32.13 -31.29
CA LEU A 297 13.88 -32.95 -31.00
C LEU A 297 14.21 -34.45 -31.25
N ARG A 298 15.27 -34.96 -30.60
CA ARG A 298 15.64 -36.38 -30.63
C ARG A 298 14.54 -37.17 -29.93
N GLY A 299 13.80 -37.95 -30.67
CA GLY A 299 12.74 -38.84 -30.17
C GLY A 299 11.42 -38.77 -30.90
N LEU A 300 11.24 -37.89 -31.86
CA LEU A 300 10.18 -37.95 -32.84
C LEU A 300 10.64 -38.75 -34.03
N SER A 301 10.52 -40.09 -33.99
CA SER A 301 10.61 -40.94 -35.18
C SER A 301 9.31 -40.81 -35.96
N VAL A 302 9.34 -40.22 -37.14
CA VAL A 302 8.24 -40.33 -38.11
C VAL A 302 8.31 -41.72 -38.68
N PRO A 303 7.27 -42.59 -38.49
CA PRO A 303 7.27 -43.91 -39.11
C PRO A 303 7.34 -43.78 -40.61
N GLY A 304 8.42 -44.30 -41.21
CA GLY A 304 8.58 -44.36 -42.69
C GLY A 304 9.64 -43.42 -43.28
N SER A 305 10.38 -42.67 -42.50
CA SER A 305 11.56 -41.93 -42.98
C SER A 305 12.84 -42.64 -42.52
N GLU A 306 13.33 -43.56 -43.26
CA GLU A 306 14.74 -43.96 -43.27
C GLU A 306 15.54 -42.84 -43.97
N THR A 307 15.64 -41.67 -43.34
CA THR A 307 16.53 -40.62 -43.81
C THR A 307 17.62 -40.43 -42.78
N ASP A 308 18.76 -40.80 -43.25
CA ASP A 308 20.08 -40.79 -42.68
C ASP A 308 20.33 -39.63 -41.68
N SER A 309 21.05 -40.00 -40.64
CA SER A 309 21.63 -39.17 -39.62
C SER A 309 22.52 -38.00 -40.13
N GLU A 310 22.79 -37.95 -41.41
CA GLU A 310 23.63 -36.92 -42.09
C GLU A 310 22.86 -35.65 -42.49
N VAL A 311 21.52 -35.70 -42.62
CA VAL A 311 20.73 -34.51 -43.03
C VAL A 311 20.50 -33.54 -41.88
N LEU A 312 20.69 -33.95 -40.62
CA LEU A 312 20.54 -33.11 -39.40
C LEU A 312 21.79 -32.30 -39.06
N THR A 313 22.92 -32.51 -39.74
CA THR A 313 24.19 -31.83 -39.44
C THR A 313 24.45 -30.53 -40.19
N ALA A 314 23.65 -30.20 -41.19
CA ALA A 314 23.77 -28.94 -41.92
C ALA A 314 22.60 -28.00 -41.61
N ILE A 315 22.43 -27.64 -40.35
CA ILE A 315 21.61 -26.46 -40.04
C ILE A 315 22.37 -25.25 -40.56
N ASP A 316 21.90 -24.73 -41.71
CA ASP A 316 22.46 -23.53 -42.33
C ASP A 316 22.40 -22.35 -41.37
N LEU A 317 23.40 -21.48 -41.40
CA LEU A 317 23.48 -20.22 -40.64
C LEU A 317 22.17 -19.41 -40.70
N ASN A 318 21.55 -19.40 -41.89
CA ASN A 318 20.26 -18.78 -42.12
C ASN A 318 19.13 -19.44 -41.31
N GLN A 319 19.21 -20.73 -41.04
CA GLN A 319 18.17 -21.44 -40.25
C GLN A 319 18.23 -21.02 -38.77
N SER A 320 19.41 -20.90 -38.17
CA SER A 320 19.53 -20.42 -36.79
C SER A 320 19.01 -18.98 -36.63
N LEU A 321 19.34 -18.10 -37.59
CA LEU A 321 18.89 -16.70 -37.54
C LEU A 321 17.39 -16.52 -37.84
N ARG A 322 16.73 -17.48 -38.52
CA ARG A 322 15.27 -17.51 -38.71
C ARG A 322 14.52 -17.60 -37.37
N ALA A 323 15.19 -18.05 -36.31
CA ALA A 323 14.60 -18.06 -34.95
C ALA A 323 14.02 -16.72 -34.57
N VAL A 324 14.65 -15.60 -34.94
CA VAL A 324 14.16 -14.24 -34.68
C VAL A 324 12.80 -13.98 -35.32
N SER A 325 12.67 -14.32 -36.62
CA SER A 325 11.39 -14.13 -37.35
C SER A 325 10.29 -15.06 -36.82
N LEU A 326 10.63 -16.31 -36.51
CA LEU A 326 9.66 -17.27 -35.95
C LEU A 326 9.19 -16.85 -34.54
N THR A 327 10.11 -16.39 -33.71
CA THR A 327 9.77 -15.84 -32.39
C THR A 327 8.90 -14.59 -32.50
N ASN A 328 9.25 -13.67 -33.41
CA ASN A 328 8.46 -12.47 -33.68
C ASN A 328 7.01 -12.84 -34.07
N ASP A 329 6.86 -13.74 -35.05
CA ASP A 329 5.54 -14.10 -35.55
C ASP A 329 4.70 -14.83 -34.50
N TYR A 330 5.30 -15.72 -33.73
CA TYR A 330 4.63 -16.40 -32.64
C TYR A 330 4.12 -15.39 -31.56
N ILE A 331 4.99 -14.50 -31.08
CA ILE A 331 4.60 -13.52 -30.08
C ILE A 331 3.54 -12.56 -30.63
N ALA A 332 3.72 -12.03 -31.81
CA ALA A 332 2.78 -11.07 -32.41
C ALA A 332 1.40 -11.70 -32.73
N GLN A 333 1.33 -12.98 -33.05
CA GLN A 333 0.08 -13.68 -33.36
C GLN A 333 -0.64 -14.16 -32.09
N GLU A 334 0.08 -14.80 -31.18
CA GLU A 334 -0.53 -15.43 -30.00
C GLU A 334 -0.68 -14.46 -28.82
N HIS A 335 0.22 -13.47 -28.70
CA HIS A 335 0.30 -12.55 -27.55
C HIS A 335 0.24 -11.06 -27.92
N GLY A 336 -0.09 -10.73 -29.17
CA GLY A 336 -0.14 -9.35 -29.65
C GLY A 336 -1.11 -8.43 -28.88
N HIS A 337 -2.13 -9.01 -28.27
CA HIS A 337 -3.09 -8.28 -27.43
C HIS A 337 -2.51 -7.79 -26.10
N GLU A 338 -1.45 -8.43 -25.60
CA GLU A 338 -0.74 -8.00 -24.39
C GLU A 338 0.20 -6.81 -24.65
N GLY A 339 0.46 -6.48 -25.91
CA GLY A 339 1.35 -5.38 -26.28
C GLY A 339 2.82 -5.59 -25.92
N MET A 340 3.22 -6.83 -25.62
CA MET A 340 4.57 -7.18 -25.21
C MET A 340 5.50 -7.35 -26.40
N PHE A 341 6.64 -6.71 -26.36
CA PHE A 341 7.69 -6.79 -27.37
C PHE A 341 9.07 -6.75 -26.70
N ALA A 342 10.11 -7.08 -27.47
CA ALA A 342 11.48 -7.01 -26.98
C ALA A 342 12.40 -6.33 -27.99
N THR A 343 13.38 -5.59 -27.50
CA THR A 343 14.58 -5.30 -28.26
C THR A 343 15.51 -6.51 -28.18
N LEU A 344 16.13 -6.93 -29.28
CA LEU A 344 16.93 -8.14 -29.26
C LEU A 344 18.10 -8.06 -30.26
N PHE A 345 19.28 -8.41 -29.77
CA PHE A 345 20.41 -8.82 -30.62
C PHE A 345 20.58 -10.32 -30.55
N PHE A 346 20.59 -10.99 -31.72
CA PHE A 346 20.94 -12.39 -31.83
C PHE A 346 22.07 -12.57 -32.86
N GLY A 347 23.23 -13.03 -32.41
CA GLY A 347 24.40 -13.29 -33.20
C GLY A 347 24.76 -14.77 -33.20
N VAL A 348 25.22 -15.27 -34.35
CA VAL A 348 25.79 -16.61 -34.53
C VAL A 348 27.26 -16.44 -34.85
N LEU A 349 28.12 -16.77 -33.90
CA LEU A 349 29.57 -16.71 -34.00
C LEU A 349 30.11 -18.05 -34.53
N ASP A 350 30.95 -17.99 -35.55
CA ASP A 350 31.87 -19.07 -35.96
C ASP A 350 33.20 -18.89 -35.22
N PRO A 351 33.54 -19.72 -34.22
CA PRO A 351 34.75 -19.54 -33.43
C PRO A 351 36.04 -19.76 -34.24
N ALA A 352 36.01 -20.54 -35.31
CA ALA A 352 37.20 -20.82 -36.12
C ALA A 352 37.63 -19.58 -36.92
N THR A 353 36.67 -18.91 -37.55
CA THR A 353 36.93 -17.75 -38.41
C THR A 353 36.83 -16.42 -37.69
N GLY A 354 36.01 -16.35 -36.61
CA GLY A 354 35.63 -15.13 -35.94
C GLY A 354 34.51 -14.36 -36.63
N GLU A 355 33.89 -14.94 -37.65
CA GLU A 355 32.73 -14.34 -38.32
C GLU A 355 31.48 -14.42 -37.46
N ILE A 356 30.71 -13.34 -37.45
CA ILE A 356 29.43 -13.24 -36.76
C ILE A 356 28.38 -12.83 -37.78
N ALA A 357 27.38 -13.71 -37.99
CA ALA A 357 26.15 -13.30 -38.63
C ALA A 357 25.13 -12.94 -37.58
N TYR A 358 24.47 -11.78 -37.69
CA TYR A 358 23.60 -11.30 -36.65
C TYR A 358 22.34 -10.59 -37.18
N ILE A 359 21.34 -10.51 -36.29
CA ILE A 359 20.17 -9.66 -36.41
C ILE A 359 20.16 -8.76 -35.19
N ASN A 360 20.01 -7.44 -35.39
CA ASN A 360 19.70 -6.48 -34.36
C ASN A 360 18.29 -5.93 -34.61
N GLY A 361 17.33 -6.39 -33.81
CA GLY A 361 15.92 -6.00 -33.84
C GLY A 361 15.62 -4.96 -32.77
N GLY A 362 15.91 -3.69 -33.09
CA GLY A 362 15.60 -2.55 -32.23
C GLY A 362 16.44 -2.42 -30.95
N HIS A 363 17.46 -3.26 -30.76
CA HIS A 363 18.30 -3.25 -29.58
C HIS A 363 19.38 -2.17 -29.66
N GLU A 364 19.91 -1.72 -28.49
CA GLU A 364 21.05 -0.80 -28.45
C GLU A 364 22.20 -1.30 -29.33
N PRO A 365 22.96 -0.38 -29.98
CA PRO A 365 24.07 -0.79 -30.78
C PRO A 365 25.14 -1.52 -29.98
N LEU A 366 25.58 -2.68 -30.46
CA LEU A 366 26.77 -3.34 -29.93
C LEU A 366 28.04 -2.71 -30.54
N PHE A 367 29.12 -2.75 -29.82
CA PHE A 367 30.41 -2.18 -30.26
C PHE A 367 31.49 -3.25 -30.34
N ILE A 368 32.33 -3.16 -31.40
CA ILE A 368 33.57 -3.89 -31.44
C ILE A 368 34.69 -2.93 -31.04
N VAL A 369 35.44 -3.29 -30.03
CA VAL A 369 36.55 -2.49 -29.47
C VAL A 369 37.85 -3.29 -29.51
N ASN A 370 38.96 -2.58 -29.56
CA ASN A 370 40.29 -3.17 -29.43
C ASN A 370 41.26 -2.19 -28.73
N ALA A 371 42.54 -2.46 -28.78
CA ALA A 371 43.55 -1.57 -28.16
C ALA A 371 43.54 -0.12 -28.72
N SER A 372 42.96 0.14 -29.89
CA SER A 372 42.84 1.46 -30.50
C SER A 372 41.49 2.15 -30.22
N GLY A 373 40.61 1.56 -29.39
CA GLY A 373 39.30 2.08 -29.07
C GLY A 373 38.19 1.41 -29.89
N VAL A 374 37.11 2.14 -30.15
CA VAL A 374 35.92 1.64 -30.88
C VAL A 374 36.23 1.47 -32.36
N LYS A 375 36.22 0.22 -32.83
CA LYS A 375 36.46 -0.19 -34.22
C LYS A 375 35.22 -0.17 -35.09
N ALA A 376 34.08 -0.62 -34.54
CA ALA A 376 32.83 -0.72 -35.27
C ALA A 376 31.62 -0.65 -34.34
N SER A 377 30.46 -0.30 -34.92
CA SER A 377 29.17 -0.28 -34.24
C SER A 377 28.13 -1.09 -35.03
N LEU A 378 27.49 -2.04 -34.37
CA LEU A 378 26.48 -2.93 -34.93
C LEU A 378 25.09 -2.37 -34.67
N GLN A 379 24.62 -1.51 -35.54
CA GLN A 379 23.36 -0.79 -35.39
C GLN A 379 22.14 -1.70 -35.59
N ALA A 380 21.01 -1.32 -35.02
CA ALA A 380 19.72 -1.94 -35.31
C ALA A 380 19.36 -1.77 -36.78
N ALA A 381 18.90 -2.85 -37.41
CA ALA A 381 18.49 -2.87 -38.82
C ALA A 381 17.16 -3.61 -39.04
N GLY A 382 16.39 -3.78 -37.94
CA GLY A 382 15.06 -4.36 -37.92
C GLY A 382 14.21 -3.74 -36.83
N PRO A 383 12.88 -3.96 -36.84
CA PRO A 383 11.99 -3.53 -35.76
C PRO A 383 12.24 -4.36 -34.51
N VAL A 384 11.63 -3.95 -33.39
CA VAL A 384 11.53 -4.75 -32.14
C VAL A 384 10.78 -6.06 -32.45
N ILE A 385 11.03 -7.08 -31.62
CA ILE A 385 10.50 -8.43 -31.79
C ILE A 385 9.17 -8.58 -31.05
N GLY A 386 8.14 -9.15 -31.72
CA GLY A 386 6.84 -9.45 -31.12
C GLY A 386 5.77 -8.38 -31.34
N MET A 387 6.12 -7.23 -31.92
CA MET A 387 5.16 -6.13 -32.12
C MET A 387 4.28 -6.36 -33.37
N MET A 388 4.84 -6.91 -34.45
CA MET A 388 4.13 -7.02 -35.74
C MET A 388 4.47 -8.32 -36.44
N SER A 389 3.45 -9.13 -36.74
CA SER A 389 3.62 -10.37 -37.52
C SER A 389 4.10 -10.07 -38.94
N GLY A 390 4.97 -10.94 -39.48
CA GLY A 390 5.54 -10.78 -40.79
C GLY A 390 6.62 -9.69 -40.88
N ALA A 391 7.11 -9.19 -39.79
CA ALA A 391 8.22 -8.24 -39.76
C ALA A 391 9.47 -8.83 -40.44
N LYS A 392 10.16 -8.00 -41.20
CA LYS A 392 11.37 -8.42 -41.91
C LYS A 392 12.62 -8.01 -41.17
N PHE A 393 13.48 -8.98 -40.90
CA PHE A 393 14.76 -8.78 -40.20
C PHE A 393 15.91 -8.98 -41.22
N LYS A 394 16.84 -8.04 -41.19
CA LYS A 394 18.01 -8.08 -42.06
C LYS A 394 19.16 -8.80 -41.34
N ILE A 395 19.68 -9.84 -41.99
CA ILE A 395 20.92 -10.48 -41.53
C ILE A 395 22.11 -9.60 -41.94
N GLN A 396 22.96 -9.32 -40.98
CA GLN A 396 24.19 -8.55 -41.10
C GLN A 396 25.38 -9.43 -40.76
N PHE A 397 26.56 -9.06 -41.21
CA PHE A 397 27.80 -9.80 -41.01
C PHE A 397 28.88 -8.87 -40.46
N THR A 398 29.68 -9.40 -39.55
CA THR A 398 30.89 -8.76 -39.04
C THR A 398 31.92 -9.83 -38.73
N ARG A 399 33.14 -9.40 -38.38
CA ARG A 399 34.20 -10.32 -37.97
C ARG A 399 34.96 -9.74 -36.78
N LEU A 400 35.22 -10.58 -35.79
CA LEU A 400 36.13 -10.28 -34.70
C LEU A 400 37.53 -10.79 -35.08
N GLU A 401 38.48 -9.88 -35.20
CA GLU A 401 39.88 -10.23 -35.36
C GLU A 401 40.50 -10.59 -34.00
N PRO A 402 41.63 -11.32 -33.97
CA PRO A 402 42.36 -11.54 -32.72
C PRO A 402 42.63 -10.22 -31.97
N GLY A 403 42.27 -10.16 -30.70
CA GLY A 403 42.34 -8.97 -29.86
C GLY A 403 41.09 -8.07 -29.88
N ASP A 404 40.09 -8.33 -30.69
CA ASP A 404 38.83 -7.61 -30.68
C ASP A 404 37.89 -8.12 -29.59
N ILE A 405 37.14 -7.18 -28.97
CA ILE A 405 36.07 -7.46 -27.99
C ILE A 405 34.75 -6.92 -28.57
N LEU A 406 33.75 -7.76 -28.69
CA LEU A 406 32.36 -7.35 -28.89
C LEU A 406 31.73 -7.06 -27.53
N ILE A 407 31.10 -5.89 -27.36
CA ILE A 407 30.37 -5.50 -26.16
C ILE A 407 28.93 -5.11 -26.53
N GLY A 408 27.94 -5.73 -25.86
CA GLY A 408 26.53 -5.40 -25.91
C GLY A 408 26.04 -4.96 -24.51
N TYR A 409 25.02 -4.13 -24.49
CA TYR A 409 24.46 -3.57 -23.24
C TYR A 409 22.99 -3.21 -23.46
N THR A 410 22.21 -3.20 -22.38
CA THR A 410 20.81 -2.68 -22.35
C THR A 410 20.80 -1.21 -21.93
N ASP A 411 19.71 -0.52 -22.23
CA ASP A 411 19.56 0.93 -21.97
C ASP A 411 19.74 1.31 -20.49
N GLY A 412 19.44 0.37 -19.56
CA GLY A 412 19.71 0.58 -18.14
C GLY A 412 21.15 0.97 -17.78
N VAL A 413 22.13 0.67 -18.63
CA VAL A 413 23.50 1.16 -18.48
C VAL A 413 23.57 2.67 -18.71
N THR A 414 23.02 3.14 -19.83
CA THR A 414 23.09 4.55 -20.23
C THR A 414 22.07 5.45 -19.54
N GLU A 415 20.99 4.87 -19.07
CA GLU A 415 19.92 5.55 -18.34
C GLU A 415 20.10 5.51 -16.82
N ALA A 416 21.14 4.86 -16.31
CA ALA A 416 21.45 4.84 -14.88
C ALA A 416 21.57 6.26 -14.31
N LEU A 417 20.88 6.53 -13.21
CA LEU A 417 20.78 7.84 -12.58
C LEU A 417 21.80 8.00 -11.44
N SER A 418 22.42 9.18 -11.38
CA SER A 418 23.15 9.60 -10.19
C SER A 418 22.19 10.12 -9.09
N PRO A 419 22.67 10.34 -7.85
CA PRO A 419 21.89 10.98 -6.79
C PRO A 419 21.33 12.38 -7.17
N GLU A 420 21.97 13.05 -8.13
CA GLU A 420 21.53 14.35 -8.67
C GLU A 420 20.60 14.20 -9.89
N ASN A 421 20.07 13.01 -10.16
CA ASN A 421 19.20 12.67 -11.30
C ASN A 421 19.86 12.94 -12.67
N LYS A 422 21.18 12.74 -12.79
CA LYS A 422 21.88 12.83 -14.07
C LYS A 422 22.05 11.43 -14.65
N LEU A 423 21.74 11.27 -15.93
CA LEU A 423 21.97 10.03 -16.66
C LEU A 423 23.46 9.75 -16.81
N PHE A 424 23.84 8.47 -16.82
CA PHE A 424 25.19 7.98 -17.15
C PHE A 424 25.60 8.36 -18.57
N THR A 425 24.69 8.23 -19.50
CA THR A 425 24.73 8.61 -20.92
C THR A 425 25.61 7.72 -21.80
N LYS A 426 25.15 7.55 -23.05
CA LYS A 426 25.91 6.85 -24.09
C LYS A 426 27.29 7.47 -24.36
N LYS A 427 27.44 8.79 -24.21
CA LYS A 427 28.72 9.47 -24.36
C LYS A 427 29.75 8.97 -23.35
N ARG A 428 29.36 8.86 -22.07
CA ARG A 428 30.25 8.36 -21.02
C ARG A 428 30.60 6.89 -21.24
N PHE A 429 29.61 6.09 -21.61
CA PHE A 429 29.84 4.69 -21.97
C PHE A 429 30.87 4.54 -23.09
N LEU A 430 30.75 5.30 -24.19
CA LEU A 430 31.71 5.29 -25.28
C LEU A 430 33.13 5.72 -24.85
N GLN A 431 33.25 6.71 -23.96
CA GLN A 431 34.56 7.12 -23.42
C GLN A 431 35.24 5.98 -22.64
N LEU A 432 34.47 5.11 -21.95
CA LEU A 432 35.06 3.93 -21.31
C LEU A 432 35.53 2.90 -22.31
N LEU A 433 34.83 2.75 -23.43
CA LEU A 433 35.20 1.84 -24.53
C LEU A 433 36.47 2.28 -25.29
N GLU A 434 36.87 3.51 -25.18
CA GLU A 434 38.15 4.01 -25.77
C GLU A 434 39.36 3.56 -24.96
N GLN A 435 39.16 3.06 -23.73
CA GLN A 435 40.26 2.57 -22.89
C GLN A 435 40.59 1.12 -23.23
N PRO A 436 41.86 0.74 -23.30
CA PRO A 436 42.28 -0.59 -23.67
C PRO A 436 41.85 -1.62 -22.61
N ALA A 437 41.22 -2.69 -23.06
CA ALA A 437 40.85 -3.83 -22.24
C ALA A 437 41.55 -5.10 -22.75
N SER A 438 42.06 -5.93 -21.86
CA SER A 438 42.77 -7.17 -22.17
C SER A 438 41.89 -8.42 -22.15
N SER A 439 40.63 -8.30 -21.68
CA SER A 439 39.69 -9.42 -21.57
C SER A 439 38.24 -8.92 -21.57
N ALA A 440 37.31 -9.79 -21.88
CA ALA A 440 35.88 -9.52 -21.79
C ALA A 440 35.47 -9.17 -20.33
N SER A 441 35.95 -9.98 -19.38
CA SER A 441 35.67 -9.74 -17.96
C SER A 441 36.27 -8.41 -17.48
N GLY A 442 37.50 -8.05 -17.91
CA GLY A 442 38.15 -6.80 -17.55
C GLY A 442 37.40 -5.57 -18.06
N LEU A 443 36.86 -5.64 -19.29
CA LEU A 443 36.03 -4.55 -19.85
C LEU A 443 34.73 -4.37 -19.06
N ILE A 444 34.02 -5.45 -18.77
CA ILE A 444 32.78 -5.39 -17.99
C ILE A 444 33.02 -4.84 -16.59
N GLU A 445 34.05 -5.33 -15.89
CA GLU A 445 34.37 -4.84 -14.53
C GLU A 445 34.78 -3.35 -14.52
N HIS A 446 35.46 -2.88 -15.57
CA HIS A 446 35.78 -1.47 -15.70
C HIS A 446 34.53 -0.60 -15.86
N ILE A 447 33.61 -0.98 -16.78
CA ILE A 447 32.34 -0.27 -16.98
C ILE A 447 31.50 -0.30 -15.69
N LYS A 448 31.39 -1.46 -15.07
CA LYS A 448 30.65 -1.66 -13.81
C LYS A 448 31.18 -0.77 -12.69
N ALA A 449 32.50 -0.64 -12.53
CA ALA A 449 33.10 0.20 -11.49
C ALA A 449 32.71 1.68 -11.65
N ASP A 450 32.79 2.20 -12.88
CA ASP A 450 32.40 3.58 -13.18
C ASP A 450 30.89 3.82 -13.03
N LEU A 451 30.09 2.81 -13.41
CA LEU A 451 28.63 2.84 -13.24
C LEU A 451 28.24 2.87 -11.76
N ILE A 452 28.84 2.02 -10.92
CA ILE A 452 28.60 2.01 -9.47
C ILE A 452 29.02 3.35 -8.84
N GLU A 453 30.13 3.92 -9.26
CA GLU A 453 30.58 5.24 -8.79
C GLU A 453 29.62 6.36 -9.21
N HIS A 454 28.97 6.25 -10.36
CA HIS A 454 27.96 7.18 -10.81
C HIS A 454 26.66 7.06 -10.04
N VAL A 455 26.15 5.84 -9.88
CA VAL A 455 24.85 5.55 -9.23
C VAL A 455 24.92 5.80 -7.72
N LYS A 456 26.00 5.42 -7.06
CA LYS A 456 26.18 5.54 -5.58
C LYS A 456 24.95 5.03 -4.81
N SER A 457 24.20 5.95 -4.18
CA SER A 457 23.00 5.67 -3.37
C SER A 457 21.69 5.91 -4.12
N ALA A 458 21.72 6.28 -5.40
CA ALA A 458 20.49 6.46 -6.17
C ALA A 458 19.80 5.09 -6.39
N PRO A 459 18.47 5.05 -6.34
CA PRO A 459 17.75 3.82 -6.66
C PRO A 459 17.96 3.46 -8.12
N GLN A 460 18.18 2.18 -8.39
CA GLN A 460 18.29 1.69 -9.75
C GLN A 460 16.94 1.81 -10.46
N PHE A 461 16.94 2.44 -11.64
CA PHE A 461 15.74 2.72 -12.40
C PHE A 461 15.38 1.58 -13.36
N ASP A 462 16.39 0.99 -14.03
CA ASP A 462 16.22 -0.07 -15.02
C ASP A 462 17.16 -1.24 -14.82
N ASP A 463 16.84 -2.38 -15.44
CA ASP A 463 17.67 -3.56 -15.46
C ASP A 463 18.99 -3.27 -16.20
N ILE A 464 20.10 -3.74 -15.70
CA ILE A 464 21.42 -3.51 -16.26
C ILE A 464 21.99 -4.85 -16.72
N THR A 465 22.11 -5.00 -18.05
CA THR A 465 22.65 -6.21 -18.66
C THR A 465 23.80 -5.84 -19.60
N MET A 466 24.90 -6.61 -19.53
CA MET A 466 26.02 -6.49 -20.46
C MET A 466 26.52 -7.86 -20.87
N ILE A 467 26.94 -8.00 -22.13
CA ILE A 467 27.63 -9.17 -22.68
C ILE A 467 28.93 -8.71 -23.36
N ALA A 468 30.05 -9.35 -23.06
CA ALA A 468 31.29 -9.13 -23.75
C ALA A 468 31.88 -10.43 -24.28
N VAL A 469 32.39 -10.41 -25.49
CA VAL A 469 32.99 -11.56 -26.19
C VAL A 469 34.32 -11.16 -26.80
N HIS A 470 35.41 -11.69 -26.26
CA HIS A 470 36.78 -11.38 -26.65
C HIS A 470 37.40 -12.52 -27.45
N ARG A 471 37.88 -12.24 -28.64
CA ARG A 471 38.75 -13.14 -29.39
C ARG A 471 40.19 -12.93 -28.90
N LYS A 472 40.77 -13.91 -28.20
CA LYS A 472 42.14 -13.80 -27.69
C LYS A 472 43.15 -13.66 -28.87
N PRO A 473 44.25 -12.94 -28.69
CA PRO A 473 45.31 -12.80 -29.69
C PRO A 473 45.92 -14.10 -30.19
#